data_cee203b6005cad6e9712a5b4ea267a56
#
_entry.id   cee203b6005cad6e9712a5b4ea267a56
#
_cell.length_a   1.000
_cell.length_b   1.000
_cell.length_c   1.000
_cell.angle_alpha   90.00
_cell.angle_beta   90.00
_cell.angle_gamma   90.00
#
_symmetry.space_group_name_H-M   'P 1'
#
loop_
_entity.id
_entity.type
_entity.pdbx_description
1 polymer ?
#
loop_
_entity_poly.entity_id
_entity_poly.type
_entity_poly.pdbx_seq_one_letter_code
_entity_poly.pdbx_strand_id
1 'polypeptide(L)'
;KIKGINYAKVNEKLELVGLTHRQNSKFSTFSLGMKQRLAIASALLNDPEILILDEPTNGLDPQGIHQIRDIIKQIATKGTTILLASHLLDEVEKVCTHVLVLRKGEILYTGLVDGMSANEGFFELQADDMEHLIVVVKMHPTVKNVVKEDGKVLVYLKDNLEARELNRFLFEKNVVLN
;
A
#
# COMPACT_ATOMS: atom_id res chain seq x y z
N LYS A 1 -27.64 -15.50 16.69
CA LYS A 1 -28.21 -14.18 17.09
C LYS A 1 -27.14 -13.46 17.91
N ILE A 2 -26.53 -12.44 17.36
CA ILE A 2 -25.66 -11.53 18.13
C ILE A 2 -26.62 -10.68 18.96
N LYS A 3 -26.62 -10.87 20.28
CA LYS A 3 -27.45 -10.08 21.19
C LYS A 3 -27.06 -8.61 21.13
N GLY A 4 -28.01 -7.74 20.79
CA GLY A 4 -27.87 -6.29 20.93
C GLY A 4 -27.68 -5.49 19.62
N ILE A 5 -27.56 -6.13 18.46
CA ILE A 5 -27.43 -5.39 17.20
C ILE A 5 -28.81 -5.13 16.59
N ASN A 6 -29.12 -3.87 16.31
CA ASN A 6 -30.35 -3.47 15.64
C ASN A 6 -30.30 -3.87 14.15
N TYR A 7 -31.35 -4.52 13.64
CA TYR A 7 -31.47 -4.89 12.22
C TYR A 7 -31.34 -3.69 11.27
N ALA A 8 -31.74 -2.49 11.70
CA ALA A 8 -31.54 -1.27 10.92
C ALA A 8 -30.04 -1.01 10.67
N LYS A 9 -29.16 -1.21 11.66
CA LYS A 9 -27.69 -1.11 11.48
C LYS A 9 -27.15 -2.15 10.52
N VAL A 10 -27.64 -3.38 10.60
CA VAL A 10 -27.21 -4.45 9.67
C VAL A 10 -27.52 -4.04 8.24
N ASN A 11 -28.73 -3.55 7.98
CA ASN A 11 -29.15 -3.11 6.65
C ASN A 11 -28.30 -1.92 6.16
N GLU A 12 -28.04 -0.94 7.03
CA GLU A 12 -27.16 0.20 6.69
C GLU A 12 -25.76 -0.25 6.29
N LYS A 13 -25.15 -1.19 7.04
CA LYS A 13 -23.81 -1.67 6.72
C LYS A 13 -23.79 -2.56 5.47
N LEU A 14 -24.86 -3.34 5.22
CA LEU A 14 -25.01 -4.09 3.96
C LEU A 14 -25.19 -3.17 2.76
N GLU A 15 -25.90 -2.07 2.91
CA GLU A 15 -26.05 -1.05 1.87
C GLU A 15 -24.72 -0.37 1.56
N LEU A 16 -23.97 0.04 2.58
CA LEU A 16 -22.65 0.64 2.45
C LEU A 16 -21.70 -0.21 1.58
N VAL A 17 -21.76 -1.54 1.74
CA VAL A 17 -20.89 -2.47 1.00
C VAL A 17 -21.57 -3.07 -0.25
N GLY A 18 -22.76 -2.59 -0.63
CA GLY A 18 -23.49 -3.04 -1.83
C GLY A 18 -23.98 -4.48 -1.78
N LEU A 19 -24.33 -5.00 -0.59
CA LEU A 19 -24.76 -6.39 -0.41
C LEU A 19 -26.23 -6.54 0.03
N THR A 20 -27.03 -5.47 0.05
CA THR A 20 -28.43 -5.51 0.49
C THR A 20 -29.24 -6.56 -0.27
N HIS A 21 -29.04 -6.68 -1.58
CA HIS A 21 -29.73 -7.66 -2.44
C HIS A 21 -29.35 -9.13 -2.14
N ARG A 22 -28.32 -9.35 -1.33
CA ARG A 22 -27.79 -10.68 -0.96
C ARG A 22 -28.05 -11.05 0.51
N GLN A 23 -28.78 -10.24 1.26
CA GLN A 23 -29.00 -10.42 2.71
C GLN A 23 -29.59 -11.79 3.10
N ASN A 24 -30.39 -12.41 2.20
CA ASN A 24 -30.98 -13.72 2.42
C ASN A 24 -30.21 -14.86 1.75
N SER A 25 -29.05 -14.59 1.16
CA SER A 25 -28.25 -15.58 0.46
C SER A 25 -27.34 -16.35 1.42
N LYS A 26 -27.05 -17.60 1.10
CA LYS A 26 -26.09 -18.40 1.88
C LYS A 26 -24.69 -17.87 1.66
N PHE A 27 -23.90 -17.71 2.72
CA PHE A 27 -22.49 -17.26 2.67
C PHE A 27 -21.62 -18.10 1.70
N SER A 28 -21.91 -19.41 1.61
CA SER A 28 -21.21 -20.32 0.69
C SER A 28 -21.33 -19.94 -0.80
N THR A 29 -22.34 -19.14 -1.14
CA THR A 29 -22.58 -18.67 -2.53
C THR A 29 -21.93 -17.33 -2.84
N PHE A 30 -21.18 -16.76 -1.88
CA PHE A 30 -20.54 -15.47 -2.07
C PHE A 30 -19.20 -15.63 -2.79
N SER A 31 -18.93 -14.74 -3.75
CA SER A 31 -17.60 -14.59 -4.34
C SER A 31 -16.61 -14.09 -3.28
N LEU A 32 -15.30 -14.15 -3.59
CA LEU A 32 -14.25 -13.62 -2.70
C LEU A 32 -14.50 -12.14 -2.37
N GLY A 33 -14.75 -11.30 -3.36
CA GLY A 33 -15.02 -9.87 -3.16
C GLY A 33 -16.30 -9.62 -2.35
N MET A 34 -17.33 -10.44 -2.50
CA MET A 34 -18.53 -10.35 -1.63
C MET A 34 -18.21 -10.73 -0.19
N LYS A 35 -17.36 -11.73 0.04
CA LYS A 35 -16.92 -12.14 1.38
C LYS A 35 -16.10 -11.05 2.04
N GLN A 36 -15.16 -10.42 1.32
CA GLN A 36 -14.37 -9.28 1.82
C GLN A 36 -15.27 -8.09 2.19
N ARG A 37 -16.21 -7.72 1.33
CA ARG A 37 -17.15 -6.64 1.61
C ARG A 37 -18.05 -6.94 2.81
N LEU A 38 -18.49 -8.18 2.96
CA LEU A 38 -19.26 -8.59 4.12
C LEU A 38 -18.44 -8.55 5.43
N ALA A 39 -17.15 -8.92 5.38
CA ALA A 39 -16.24 -8.83 6.51
C ALA A 39 -16.08 -7.36 6.97
N ILE A 40 -15.91 -6.42 6.05
CA ILE A 40 -15.87 -4.99 6.34
C ILE A 40 -17.19 -4.53 6.98
N ALA A 41 -18.35 -4.91 6.40
CA ALA A 41 -19.65 -4.57 6.98
C ALA A 41 -19.82 -5.10 8.40
N SER A 42 -19.34 -6.32 8.66
CA SER A 42 -19.37 -6.93 9.99
C SER A 42 -18.50 -6.17 11.00
N ALA A 43 -17.30 -5.75 10.61
CA ALA A 43 -16.41 -4.97 11.47
C ALA A 43 -16.98 -3.58 11.83
N LEU A 44 -17.83 -3.03 10.96
CA LEU A 44 -18.47 -1.72 11.14
C LEU A 44 -19.75 -1.75 11.98
N LEU A 45 -20.25 -2.91 12.41
CA LEU A 45 -21.55 -3.01 13.10
C LEU A 45 -21.61 -2.23 14.42
N ASN A 46 -20.48 -2.04 15.08
CA ASN A 46 -20.39 -1.31 16.35
C ASN A 46 -19.90 0.13 16.19
N ASP A 47 -19.88 0.67 14.95
CA ASP A 47 -19.39 2.00 14.61
C ASP A 47 -18.02 2.29 15.25
N PRO A 48 -16.97 1.51 14.94
CA PRO A 48 -15.66 1.66 15.56
C PRO A 48 -15.02 3.00 15.14
N GLU A 49 -14.28 3.60 16.05
CA GLU A 49 -13.45 4.78 15.76
C GLU A 49 -12.24 4.41 14.90
N ILE A 50 -11.74 3.18 15.07
CA ILE A 50 -10.58 2.65 14.35
C ILE A 50 -10.97 1.33 13.70
N LEU A 51 -10.70 1.21 12.39
CA LEU A 51 -10.88 -0.01 11.60
C LEU A 51 -9.52 -0.49 11.08
N ILE A 52 -9.18 -1.75 11.37
CA ILE A 52 -7.94 -2.37 10.88
C ILE A 52 -8.30 -3.34 9.75
N LEU A 53 -7.67 -3.15 8.59
CA LEU A 53 -7.84 -3.97 7.40
C LEU A 53 -6.49 -4.55 6.99
N ASP A 54 -6.39 -5.87 6.95
CA ASP A 54 -5.21 -6.60 6.52
C ASP A 54 -5.47 -7.21 5.14
N GLU A 55 -4.69 -6.77 4.14
CA GLU A 55 -4.77 -7.20 2.74
C GLU A 55 -6.21 -7.26 2.17
N PRO A 56 -7.05 -6.20 2.31
CA PRO A 56 -8.48 -6.28 1.97
C PRO A 56 -8.75 -6.45 0.47
N THR A 57 -7.76 -6.20 -0.38
CA THR A 57 -7.88 -6.32 -1.85
C THR A 57 -7.21 -7.57 -2.41
N ASN A 58 -6.55 -8.38 -1.55
CA ASN A 58 -5.80 -9.54 -2.00
C ASN A 58 -6.69 -10.57 -2.71
N GLY A 59 -6.24 -11.03 -3.90
CA GLY A 59 -6.93 -12.03 -4.71
C GLY A 59 -8.19 -11.54 -5.42
N LEU A 60 -8.47 -10.22 -5.40
CA LEU A 60 -9.59 -9.63 -6.13
C LEU A 60 -9.21 -9.27 -7.56
N ASP A 61 -10.19 -9.26 -8.43
CA ASP A 61 -10.08 -8.68 -9.75
C ASP A 61 -10.04 -7.14 -9.68
N PRO A 62 -9.62 -6.43 -10.76
CA PRO A 62 -9.53 -4.98 -10.76
C PRO A 62 -10.83 -4.26 -10.35
N GLN A 63 -12.00 -4.82 -10.72
CA GLN A 63 -13.28 -4.26 -10.34
C GLN A 63 -13.55 -4.41 -8.84
N GLY A 64 -13.22 -5.56 -8.25
CA GLY A 64 -13.32 -5.82 -6.82
C GLY A 64 -12.41 -4.92 -6.00
N ILE A 65 -11.17 -4.70 -6.46
CA ILE A 65 -10.23 -3.76 -5.84
C ILE A 65 -10.83 -2.34 -5.81
N HIS A 66 -11.37 -1.89 -6.94
CA HIS A 66 -12.00 -0.56 -7.03
C HIS A 66 -13.17 -0.42 -6.04
N GLN A 67 -14.03 -1.45 -5.95
CA GLN A 67 -15.16 -1.44 -5.01
C GLN A 67 -14.71 -1.36 -3.54
N ILE A 68 -13.69 -2.13 -3.14
CA ILE A 68 -13.13 -2.06 -1.78
C ILE A 68 -12.56 -0.67 -1.49
N ARG A 69 -11.84 -0.09 -2.43
CA ARG A 69 -11.27 1.26 -2.32
C ARG A 69 -12.36 2.32 -2.08
N ASP A 70 -13.44 2.27 -2.84
CA ASP A 70 -14.55 3.21 -2.69
C ASP A 70 -15.22 3.07 -1.32
N ILE A 71 -15.40 1.84 -0.85
CA ILE A 71 -15.92 1.56 0.49
C ILE A 71 -14.99 2.13 1.57
N ILE A 72 -13.67 1.93 1.47
CA ILE A 72 -12.69 2.49 2.41
C ILE A 72 -12.80 4.01 2.46
N LYS A 73 -12.84 4.68 1.30
CA LYS A 73 -13.01 6.14 1.24
C LYS A 73 -14.32 6.61 1.90
N GLN A 74 -15.43 5.92 1.64
CA GLN A 74 -16.71 6.25 2.24
C GLN A 74 -16.71 6.08 3.76
N ILE A 75 -16.02 5.06 4.29
CA ILE A 75 -15.87 4.86 5.74
C ILE A 75 -15.04 5.99 6.35
N ALA A 76 -13.92 6.35 5.73
CA ALA A 76 -13.04 7.42 6.20
C ALA A 76 -13.75 8.79 6.23
N THR A 77 -14.59 9.11 5.22
CA THR A 77 -15.36 10.37 5.21
C THR A 77 -16.40 10.46 6.33
N LYS A 78 -16.78 9.33 6.93
CA LYS A 78 -17.67 9.29 8.10
C LYS A 78 -16.92 9.43 9.44
N GLY A 79 -15.60 9.65 9.41
CA GLY A 79 -14.78 9.92 10.59
C GLY A 79 -14.10 8.68 11.20
N THR A 80 -14.25 7.49 10.62
CA THR A 80 -13.51 6.30 11.08
C THR A 80 -12.05 6.38 10.64
N THR A 81 -11.12 6.24 11.57
CA THR A 81 -9.69 6.09 11.24
C THR A 81 -9.43 4.68 10.73
N ILE A 82 -8.74 4.55 9.58
CA ILE A 82 -8.47 3.24 8.97
C ILE A 82 -6.97 2.98 8.98
N LEU A 83 -6.57 1.85 9.57
CA LEU A 83 -5.25 1.27 9.44
C LEU A 83 -5.30 0.17 8.38
N LEU A 84 -4.64 0.40 7.26
CA LEU A 84 -4.60 -0.51 6.11
C LEU A 84 -3.21 -1.14 5.99
N ALA A 85 -3.11 -2.46 6.04
CA ALA A 85 -1.92 -3.19 5.65
C ALA A 85 -2.08 -3.70 4.22
N SER A 86 -1.10 -3.43 3.34
CA SER A 86 -1.06 -3.89 1.96
C SER A 86 0.36 -3.95 1.43
N HIS A 87 0.62 -4.89 0.53
CA HIS A 87 1.87 -4.95 -0.24
C HIS A 87 1.75 -4.24 -1.60
N LEU A 88 0.57 -3.74 -1.96
CA LEU A 88 0.29 -3.04 -3.22
C LEU A 88 0.38 -1.53 -3.01
N LEU A 89 1.57 -0.96 -3.26
CA LEU A 89 1.84 0.46 -3.04
C LEU A 89 0.86 1.37 -3.79
N ASP A 90 0.58 1.07 -5.06
CA ASP A 90 -0.38 1.80 -5.89
C ASP A 90 -1.78 1.91 -5.26
N GLU A 91 -2.21 0.89 -4.49
CA GLU A 91 -3.50 0.92 -3.81
C GLU A 91 -3.44 1.76 -2.54
N VAL A 92 -2.31 1.71 -1.82
CA VAL A 92 -2.07 2.56 -0.65
C VAL A 92 -2.07 4.04 -1.06
N GLU A 93 -1.37 4.41 -2.12
CA GLU A 93 -1.31 5.78 -2.65
C GLU A 93 -2.69 6.34 -3.01
N LYS A 94 -3.60 5.50 -3.49
CA LYS A 94 -4.94 5.93 -3.92
C LYS A 94 -5.95 6.16 -2.78
N VAL A 95 -5.68 5.63 -1.57
CA VAL A 95 -6.66 5.67 -0.46
C VAL A 95 -6.11 6.21 0.84
N CYS A 96 -4.81 6.13 1.08
CA CYS A 96 -4.20 6.55 2.33
C CYS A 96 -3.72 8.00 2.27
N THR A 97 -3.71 8.68 3.40
CA THR A 97 -3.11 10.01 3.58
C THR A 97 -1.70 9.90 4.14
N HIS A 98 -1.46 8.91 4.97
CA HIS A 98 -0.17 8.63 5.60
C HIS A 98 0.23 7.18 5.35
N VAL A 99 1.53 6.93 5.34
CA VAL A 99 2.10 5.61 5.16
C VAL A 99 3.23 5.38 6.16
N LEU A 100 3.34 4.12 6.57
CA LEU A 100 4.46 3.60 7.33
C LEU A 100 5.00 2.39 6.58
N VAL A 101 6.25 2.46 6.12
CA VAL A 101 6.91 1.38 5.39
C VAL A 101 7.76 0.57 6.36
N LEU A 102 7.47 -0.73 6.44
CA LEU A 102 8.18 -1.69 7.27
C LEU A 102 9.00 -2.66 6.41
N ARG A 103 10.23 -2.96 6.85
CA ARG A 103 11.06 -4.01 6.26
C ARG A 103 11.80 -4.75 7.38
N LYS A 104 11.61 -6.07 7.45
CA LYS A 104 12.23 -6.92 8.49
C LYS A 104 12.02 -6.41 9.94
N GLY A 105 10.87 -5.77 10.20
CA GLY A 105 10.54 -5.19 11.51
C GLY A 105 11.10 -3.79 11.77
N GLU A 106 11.86 -3.20 10.84
CA GLU A 106 12.37 -1.84 10.93
C GLU A 106 11.51 -0.86 10.15
N ILE A 107 11.33 0.34 10.67
CA ILE A 107 10.61 1.42 9.99
C ILE A 107 11.58 2.08 9.01
N LEU A 108 11.27 1.98 7.70
CA LEU A 108 12.04 2.63 6.65
C LEU A 108 11.53 4.05 6.37
N TYR A 109 10.23 4.25 6.45
CA TYR A 109 9.59 5.53 6.20
C TYR A 109 8.32 5.67 7.05
N THR A 110 8.02 6.87 7.49
CA THR A 110 6.73 7.26 8.04
C THR A 110 6.42 8.70 7.67
N GLY A 111 5.24 8.97 7.14
CA GLY A 111 4.85 10.31 6.70
C GLY A 111 3.66 10.33 5.78
N LEU A 112 3.49 11.45 5.08
CA LEU A 112 2.45 11.60 4.05
C LEU A 112 2.77 10.72 2.84
N VAL A 113 1.72 10.18 2.20
CA VAL A 113 1.86 9.39 0.97
C VAL A 113 2.53 10.22 -0.15
N ASP A 114 2.10 11.47 -0.32
CA ASP A 114 2.71 12.38 -1.32
C ASP A 114 4.19 12.65 -1.05
N GLY A 115 4.61 12.64 0.22
CA GLY A 115 6.01 12.79 0.62
C GLY A 115 6.88 11.58 0.30
N MET A 116 6.28 10.39 0.20
CA MET A 116 7.00 9.18 -0.15
C MET A 116 7.49 9.20 -1.60
N SER A 117 6.67 9.72 -2.50
CA SER A 117 7.02 9.89 -3.92
C SER A 117 7.97 11.07 -4.17
N ALA A 118 7.96 12.08 -3.28
CA ALA A 118 8.66 13.33 -3.50
C ALA A 118 10.07 13.41 -2.90
N ASN A 119 10.38 12.69 -1.81
CA ASN A 119 11.59 12.97 -1.03
C ASN A 119 12.47 11.76 -0.66
N GLU A 120 12.04 10.52 -0.80
CA GLU A 120 12.88 9.36 -0.48
C GLU A 120 12.72 8.23 -1.51
N GLY A 121 12.88 8.55 -2.80
CA GLY A 121 13.03 7.54 -3.85
C GLY A 121 14.24 6.65 -3.54
N PHE A 122 14.13 5.37 -3.85
CA PHE A 122 15.30 4.51 -3.93
C PHE A 122 15.37 3.92 -5.34
N PHE A 123 16.58 3.70 -5.81
CA PHE A 123 16.82 2.92 -7.02
C PHE A 123 17.31 1.53 -6.63
N GLU A 124 16.81 0.54 -7.32
CA GLU A 124 17.35 -0.80 -7.32
C GLU A 124 18.23 -0.94 -8.56
N LEU A 125 19.53 -1.10 -8.35
CA LEU A 125 20.52 -1.14 -9.40
C LEU A 125 21.23 -2.49 -9.42
N GLN A 126 21.59 -2.93 -10.63
CA GLN A 126 22.41 -4.12 -10.86
C GLN A 126 23.41 -3.85 -11.96
N ALA A 127 24.65 -4.34 -11.78
CA ALA A 127 25.70 -4.26 -12.77
C ALA A 127 26.62 -5.48 -12.64
N ASP A 128 27.41 -5.79 -13.65
CA ASP A 128 28.36 -6.90 -13.61
C ASP A 128 29.42 -6.70 -12.51
N ASP A 129 29.92 -5.48 -12.35
CA ASP A 129 30.81 -5.09 -11.26
C ASP A 129 30.05 -4.33 -10.17
N MET A 130 29.54 -5.10 -9.19
CA MET A 130 28.78 -4.55 -8.07
C MET A 130 29.62 -3.69 -7.13
N GLU A 131 30.91 -3.99 -6.99
CA GLU A 131 31.82 -3.24 -6.11
C GLU A 131 32.08 -1.87 -6.70
N HIS A 132 32.37 -1.81 -8.00
CA HIS A 132 32.53 -0.55 -8.72
C HIS A 132 31.24 0.27 -8.72
N LEU A 133 30.09 -0.35 -8.96
CA LEU A 133 28.78 0.31 -8.88
C LEU A 133 28.58 0.98 -7.51
N ILE A 134 28.83 0.28 -6.40
CA ILE A 134 28.66 0.83 -5.04
C ILE A 134 29.57 2.04 -4.81
N VAL A 135 30.82 1.97 -5.25
CA VAL A 135 31.77 3.07 -5.12
C VAL A 135 31.32 4.30 -5.90
N VAL A 136 30.92 4.12 -7.14
CA VAL A 136 30.51 5.22 -8.02
C VAL A 136 29.20 5.85 -7.55
N VAL A 137 28.20 5.05 -7.18
CA VAL A 137 26.92 5.56 -6.70
C VAL A 137 27.10 6.43 -5.45
N LYS A 138 27.97 6.04 -4.51
CA LYS A 138 28.26 6.83 -3.30
C LYS A 138 28.88 8.20 -3.59
N MET A 139 29.43 8.42 -4.78
CA MET A 139 29.97 9.71 -5.18
C MET A 139 28.88 10.71 -5.61
N HIS A 140 27.68 10.25 -5.88
CA HIS A 140 26.59 11.12 -6.32
C HIS A 140 26.04 11.95 -5.15
N PRO A 141 25.95 13.28 -5.25
CA PRO A 141 25.63 14.17 -4.13
C PRO A 141 24.23 13.96 -3.54
N THR A 142 23.27 13.51 -4.33
CA THR A 142 21.89 13.23 -3.89
C THR A 142 21.74 11.87 -3.24
N VAL A 143 22.76 11.02 -3.23
CA VAL A 143 22.71 9.72 -2.57
C VAL A 143 22.88 9.87 -1.06
N LYS A 144 21.91 9.32 -0.31
CA LYS A 144 21.88 9.30 1.16
C LYS A 144 22.56 8.07 1.73
N ASN A 145 22.19 6.91 1.17
CA ASN A 145 22.68 5.60 1.63
C ASN A 145 22.68 4.59 0.50
N VAL A 146 23.54 3.57 0.62
CA VAL A 146 23.66 2.47 -0.35
C VAL A 146 23.75 1.16 0.41
N VAL A 147 22.86 0.22 0.10
CA VAL A 147 22.78 -1.10 0.72
C VAL A 147 22.91 -2.18 -0.36
N LYS A 148 23.78 -3.18 -0.15
CA LYS A 148 23.87 -4.36 -1.01
C LYS A 148 22.98 -5.46 -0.44
N GLU A 149 22.05 -5.98 -1.24
CA GLU A 149 21.11 -7.00 -0.81
C GLU A 149 20.71 -7.90 -1.99
N ASP A 150 20.75 -9.21 -1.80
CA ASP A 150 20.30 -10.25 -2.75
C ASP A 150 20.82 -10.06 -4.19
N GLY A 151 22.11 -9.66 -4.34
CA GLY A 151 22.73 -9.44 -5.65
C GLY A 151 22.34 -8.13 -6.32
N LYS A 152 21.76 -7.17 -5.59
CA LYS A 152 21.37 -5.85 -6.04
C LYS A 152 21.90 -4.77 -5.12
N VAL A 153 21.91 -3.54 -5.61
CA VAL A 153 22.29 -2.34 -4.86
C VAL A 153 21.07 -1.45 -4.70
N LEU A 154 20.65 -1.22 -3.46
CA LEU A 154 19.60 -0.28 -3.13
C LEU A 154 20.23 1.09 -2.82
N VAL A 155 19.83 2.09 -3.57
CA VAL A 155 20.35 3.46 -3.49
C VAL A 155 19.27 4.38 -2.96
N TYR A 156 19.41 4.82 -1.73
CA TYR A 156 18.49 5.76 -1.10
C TYR A 156 18.92 7.19 -1.37
N LEU A 157 17.97 8.04 -1.74
CA LEU A 157 18.22 9.43 -2.13
C LEU A 157 17.91 10.39 -0.99
N LYS A 158 18.57 11.55 -0.98
CA LYS A 158 18.25 12.70 -0.11
C LYS A 158 17.19 13.60 -0.74
N ASP A 159 17.24 13.72 -2.06
CA ASP A 159 16.40 14.58 -2.87
C ASP A 159 15.93 13.82 -4.11
N ASN A 160 14.93 14.37 -4.79
CA ASN A 160 14.39 13.78 -6.02
C ASN A 160 15.47 13.73 -7.12
N LEU A 161 15.71 12.57 -7.68
CA LEU A 161 16.65 12.32 -8.77
C LEU A 161 15.95 11.49 -9.83
N GLU A 162 15.98 11.94 -11.08
CA GLU A 162 15.43 11.14 -12.17
C GLU A 162 16.33 9.93 -12.48
N ALA A 163 15.72 8.77 -12.77
CA ALA A 163 16.45 7.56 -13.14
C ALA A 163 17.40 7.79 -14.33
N ARG A 164 16.97 8.63 -15.28
CA ARG A 164 17.78 9.00 -16.45
C ARG A 164 19.05 9.76 -16.07
N GLU A 165 18.98 10.64 -15.09
CA GLU A 165 20.11 11.43 -14.61
C GLU A 165 21.12 10.54 -13.88
N LEU A 166 20.64 9.67 -12.99
CA LEU A 166 21.49 8.70 -12.31
C LEU A 166 22.16 7.75 -13.31
N ASN A 167 21.43 7.23 -14.29
CA ASN A 167 21.98 6.33 -15.30
C ASN A 167 23.07 7.03 -16.15
N ARG A 168 22.86 8.28 -16.54
CA ARG A 168 23.86 9.07 -17.22
C ARG A 168 25.13 9.26 -16.39
N PHE A 169 24.99 9.61 -15.11
CA PHE A 169 26.12 9.76 -14.18
C PHE A 169 26.93 8.46 -14.06
N LEU A 170 26.24 7.31 -13.92
CA LEU A 170 26.87 5.99 -13.83
C LEU A 170 27.62 5.64 -15.13
N PHE A 171 26.99 5.89 -16.27
CA PHE A 171 27.58 5.64 -17.58
C PHE A 171 28.85 6.47 -17.82
N GLU A 172 28.87 7.76 -17.44
CA GLU A 172 30.03 8.64 -17.51
C GLU A 172 31.20 8.17 -16.63
N LYS A 173 30.93 7.29 -15.65
CA LYS A 173 31.91 6.64 -14.76
C LYS A 173 32.18 5.17 -15.11
N ASN A 174 31.86 4.78 -16.36
CA ASN A 174 32.04 3.42 -16.89
C ASN A 174 31.28 2.34 -16.12
N VAL A 175 30.14 2.66 -15.52
CA VAL A 175 29.20 1.69 -14.94
C VAL A 175 28.04 1.50 -15.90
N VAL A 176 27.84 0.25 -16.36
CA VAL A 176 26.70 -0.15 -17.19
C VAL A 176 25.75 -0.96 -16.32
N LEU A 177 24.49 -0.56 -16.28
CA LEU A 177 23.44 -1.27 -15.57
C LEU A 177 22.86 -2.41 -16.41
N ASN A 178 22.48 -3.52 -15.76
CA ASN A 178 21.85 -4.68 -16.37
C ASN A 178 20.31 -4.57 -16.34
#